data_d015e7b91244e206697a14725605e5df
#
_entry.id   d015e7b91244e206697a14725605e5df
#
_cell.length_a   1.000
_cell.length_b   1.000
_cell.length_c   1.000
_cell.angle_alpha   90.00
_cell.angle_beta   90.00
_cell.angle_gamma   90.00
#
_symmetry.space_group_name_H-M   'P 1'
#
loop_
_entity.id
_entity.type
_entity.pdbx_description
1 polymer ?
#
loop_
_entity_poly.entity_id
_entity_poly.type
_entity_poly.pdbx_seq_one_letter_code
_entity_poly.pdbx_strand_id
1 'polypeptide(L)'
;GKHTDCAPFQIKAAHTLRDHPTIQYAAQWARGHAKSVHFDVGIPMYLKALKKLHLMVLVGKSKDNAETLLGDIQAEFEFNQRYISDFGVQKVTGSWETGKFVTADGRAFFARGRGQSPRGLRYKKYRPDYIVIDDLDDDELVNNPDRVARLTKWVKEALFGTLDGGRGRFCMVGNLIGKNSVLANFMASDGVVVSKVNAIDKNGKPSWAAKWTIEEIRAEERFMGYISFQREKMNNPITEGSIFRNDWIRWCRPLRLAKYDYLVCYCDPSFKSTTRNDYKAIKLWGK
;
A
#
# COMPACT_ATOMS: atom_id res chain seq x y z
N GLY A 1 -1.04 -21.59 12.95
CA GLY A 1 -0.95 -20.24 13.50
C GLY A 1 -2.15 -19.93 14.40
N LYS A 2 -1.99 -19.03 15.37
CA LYS A 2 -3.13 -18.58 16.19
C LYS A 2 -4.25 -18.06 15.29
N HIS A 3 -5.45 -18.60 15.41
CA HIS A 3 -6.65 -18.04 14.78
C HIS A 3 -6.84 -16.63 15.36
N THR A 4 -6.77 -15.61 14.53
CA THR A 4 -6.91 -14.21 14.97
C THR A 4 -8.12 -13.61 14.27
N ASP A 5 -9.04 -13.06 15.06
CA ASP A 5 -10.23 -12.41 14.51
C ASP A 5 -9.84 -11.20 13.66
N CYS A 6 -10.63 -10.97 12.60
CA CYS A 6 -10.47 -9.81 11.75
C CYS A 6 -10.74 -8.51 12.54
N ALA A 7 -9.88 -7.54 12.37
CA ALA A 7 -10.10 -6.22 12.92
C ALA A 7 -11.22 -5.46 12.18
N PRO A 8 -11.90 -4.50 12.84
CA PRO A 8 -12.98 -3.73 12.21
C PRO A 8 -12.60 -3.06 10.90
N PHE A 9 -11.33 -2.59 10.74
CA PHE A 9 -10.88 -1.96 9.51
C PHE A 9 -10.77 -2.96 8.34
N GLN A 10 -10.44 -4.22 8.61
CA GLN A 10 -10.36 -5.30 7.62
C GLN A 10 -11.77 -5.66 7.13
N ILE A 11 -12.72 -5.82 8.05
CA ILE A 11 -14.13 -6.08 7.74
C ILE A 11 -14.72 -4.92 6.93
N LYS A 12 -14.43 -3.68 7.36
CA LYS A 12 -14.86 -2.48 6.63
C LYS A 12 -14.34 -2.44 5.20
N ALA A 13 -13.06 -2.76 4.96
CA ALA A 13 -12.49 -2.82 3.63
C ALA A 13 -13.20 -3.85 2.74
N ALA A 14 -13.42 -5.07 3.26
CA ALA A 14 -14.12 -6.12 2.54
C ALA A 14 -15.57 -5.72 2.17
N HIS A 15 -16.31 -5.12 3.10
CA HIS A 15 -17.67 -4.61 2.85
C HIS A 15 -17.65 -3.46 1.83
N THR A 16 -16.72 -2.50 1.97
CA THR A 16 -16.59 -1.40 1.02
C THR A 16 -16.38 -1.94 -0.41
N LEU A 17 -15.46 -2.89 -0.59
CA LEU A 17 -15.20 -3.48 -1.91
C LEU A 17 -16.34 -4.37 -2.42
N ARG A 18 -17.11 -5.01 -1.52
CA ARG A 18 -18.32 -5.73 -1.89
C ARG A 18 -19.42 -4.82 -2.44
N ASP A 19 -19.62 -3.67 -1.78
CA ASP A 19 -20.76 -2.78 -2.02
C ASP A 19 -20.50 -1.76 -3.14
N HIS A 20 -19.23 -1.48 -3.42
CA HIS A 20 -18.81 -0.56 -4.48
C HIS A 20 -18.06 -1.28 -5.60
N PRO A 21 -18.77 -1.79 -6.63
CA PRO A 21 -18.14 -2.53 -7.73
C PRO A 21 -17.24 -1.68 -8.63
N THR A 22 -17.36 -0.36 -8.56
CA THR A 22 -16.55 0.61 -9.32
C THR A 22 -15.86 1.55 -8.35
N ILE A 23 -14.74 1.12 -7.76
CA ILE A 23 -14.04 1.88 -6.73
C ILE A 23 -12.53 1.88 -6.99
N GLN A 24 -11.88 3.04 -6.79
CA GLN A 24 -10.45 3.15 -6.62
C GLN A 24 -10.15 3.18 -5.12
N TYR A 25 -9.40 2.21 -4.64
CA TYR A 25 -9.19 2.00 -3.21
C TYR A 25 -7.70 1.88 -2.88
N ALA A 26 -7.23 2.67 -1.93
CA ALA A 26 -5.87 2.60 -1.41
C ALA A 26 -5.87 2.08 0.03
N ALA A 27 -5.13 1.00 0.29
CA ALA A 27 -4.94 0.47 1.64
C ALA A 27 -3.50 0.72 2.11
N GLN A 28 -3.32 1.77 2.87
CA GLN A 28 -2.09 2.12 3.55
C GLN A 28 -2.17 1.62 5.00
N TRP A 29 -1.96 0.31 5.20
CA TRP A 29 -2.00 -0.28 6.54
C TRP A 29 -0.58 -0.57 7.04
N ALA A 30 -0.39 -0.50 8.34
CA ALA A 30 0.88 -0.83 8.98
C ALA A 30 1.40 -2.22 8.59
N ARG A 31 2.71 -2.38 8.52
CA ARG A 31 3.33 -3.68 8.28
C ARG A 31 2.90 -4.69 9.35
N GLY A 32 2.52 -5.91 8.91
CA GLY A 32 1.98 -6.95 9.77
C GLY A 32 0.46 -6.90 9.97
N HIS A 33 -0.25 -5.97 9.31
CA HIS A 33 -1.71 -5.84 9.38
C HIS A 33 -2.44 -6.63 8.28
N ALA A 34 -1.77 -7.64 7.70
CA ALA A 34 -2.31 -8.63 6.76
C ALA A 34 -2.93 -8.04 5.48
N LYS A 35 -2.34 -6.96 4.91
CA LYS A 35 -2.81 -6.36 3.66
C LYS A 35 -2.95 -7.38 2.53
N SER A 36 -1.84 -8.04 2.17
CA SER A 36 -1.80 -9.02 1.08
C SER A 36 -2.78 -10.16 1.32
N VAL A 37 -2.83 -10.72 2.55
CA VAL A 37 -3.80 -11.79 2.89
C VAL A 37 -5.24 -11.35 2.64
N HIS A 38 -5.58 -10.09 2.94
CA HIS A 38 -6.94 -9.60 2.72
C HIS A 38 -7.22 -9.23 1.27
N PHE A 39 -6.34 -8.47 0.62
CA PHE A 39 -6.61 -7.93 -0.71
C PHE A 39 -6.29 -8.91 -1.84
N ASP A 40 -5.30 -9.80 -1.65
CA ASP A 40 -4.90 -10.75 -2.68
C ASP A 40 -5.63 -12.08 -2.56
N VAL A 41 -6.09 -12.44 -1.34
CA VAL A 41 -6.72 -13.74 -1.08
C VAL A 41 -8.15 -13.60 -0.54
N GLY A 42 -8.32 -13.06 0.66
CA GLY A 42 -9.61 -13.09 1.37
C GLY A 42 -10.75 -12.36 0.65
N ILE A 43 -10.51 -11.12 0.21
CA ILE A 43 -11.53 -10.32 -0.50
C ILE A 43 -11.86 -10.92 -1.88
N PRO A 44 -10.91 -11.33 -2.73
CA PRO A 44 -11.23 -12.01 -3.98
C PRO A 44 -12.03 -13.31 -3.78
N MET A 45 -11.68 -14.14 -2.80
CA MET A 45 -12.43 -15.34 -2.46
C MET A 45 -13.87 -15.00 -2.03
N TYR A 46 -14.02 -13.98 -1.18
CA TYR A 46 -15.33 -13.49 -0.74
C TYR A 46 -16.17 -12.96 -1.91
N LEU A 47 -15.58 -12.13 -2.78
CA LEU A 47 -16.27 -11.61 -3.96
C LEU A 47 -16.64 -12.72 -4.95
N LYS A 48 -15.76 -13.72 -5.10
CA LYS A 48 -16.03 -14.89 -5.93
C LYS A 48 -17.22 -15.71 -5.37
N ALA A 49 -17.23 -15.98 -4.07
CA ALA A 49 -18.33 -16.68 -3.40
C ALA A 49 -19.68 -15.96 -3.60
N LEU A 50 -19.67 -14.64 -3.60
CA LEU A 50 -20.84 -13.80 -3.90
C LEU A 50 -21.15 -13.65 -5.41
N LYS A 51 -20.39 -14.31 -6.29
CA LYS A 51 -20.52 -14.20 -7.76
C LYS A 51 -20.28 -12.78 -8.30
N LYS A 52 -19.55 -11.95 -7.55
CA LYS A 52 -19.24 -10.53 -7.85
C LYS A 52 -17.83 -10.34 -8.44
N LEU A 53 -17.14 -11.42 -8.83
CA LEU A 53 -15.81 -11.39 -9.43
C LEU A 53 -15.78 -12.30 -10.65
N HIS A 54 -15.23 -11.80 -11.79
CA HIS A 54 -15.08 -12.55 -13.03
C HIS A 54 -13.61 -12.73 -13.42
N LEU A 55 -12.83 -11.65 -13.35
CA LEU A 55 -11.41 -11.66 -13.71
C LEU A 55 -10.63 -10.79 -12.73
N MET A 56 -9.79 -11.44 -11.94
CA MET A 56 -8.81 -10.78 -11.07
C MET A 56 -7.46 -10.64 -11.79
N VAL A 57 -6.83 -9.48 -11.62
CA VAL A 57 -5.42 -9.25 -11.96
C VAL A 57 -4.67 -8.81 -10.72
N LEU A 58 -3.66 -9.60 -10.34
CA LEU A 58 -2.73 -9.27 -9.26
C LEU A 58 -1.43 -8.73 -9.86
N VAL A 59 -1.02 -7.56 -9.40
CA VAL A 59 0.19 -6.88 -9.86
C VAL A 59 1.17 -6.77 -8.71
N GLY A 60 2.36 -7.35 -8.88
CA GLY A 60 3.46 -7.26 -7.92
C GLY A 60 4.65 -6.45 -8.45
N LYS A 61 5.65 -6.25 -7.61
CA LYS A 61 6.91 -5.56 -7.98
C LYS A 61 7.69 -6.23 -9.12
N SER A 62 7.54 -7.53 -9.28
CA SER A 62 8.04 -8.33 -10.40
C SER A 62 7.00 -9.38 -10.80
N LYS A 63 7.22 -10.04 -11.96
CA LYS A 63 6.34 -11.15 -12.38
C LYS A 63 6.39 -12.30 -11.39
N ASP A 64 7.57 -12.72 -10.97
CA ASP A 64 7.76 -13.84 -10.03
C ASP A 64 7.13 -13.55 -8.66
N ASN A 65 7.23 -12.29 -8.19
CA ASN A 65 6.56 -11.86 -6.96
C ASN A 65 5.03 -11.94 -7.11
N ALA A 66 4.47 -11.45 -8.22
CA ALA A 66 3.04 -11.53 -8.48
C ALA A 66 2.55 -12.98 -8.63
N GLU A 67 3.34 -13.86 -9.23
CA GLU A 67 3.04 -15.28 -9.34
C GLU A 67 3.05 -15.97 -7.98
N THR A 68 4.00 -15.63 -7.12
CA THR A 68 4.06 -16.13 -5.73
C THR A 68 2.82 -15.71 -4.94
N LEU A 69 2.46 -14.42 -4.97
CA LEU A 69 1.28 -13.91 -4.29
C LEU A 69 -0.02 -14.52 -4.83
N LEU A 70 -0.11 -14.72 -6.16
CA LEU A 70 -1.26 -15.37 -6.77
C LEU A 70 -1.33 -16.86 -6.39
N GLY A 71 -0.18 -17.49 -6.11
CA GLY A 71 -0.09 -18.85 -5.61
C GLY A 71 -0.81 -19.07 -4.30
N ASP A 72 -0.85 -18.06 -3.42
CA ASP A 72 -1.53 -18.15 -2.13
C ASP A 72 -3.04 -18.36 -2.30
N ILE A 73 -3.70 -17.58 -3.15
CA ILE A 73 -5.14 -17.79 -3.42
C ILE A 73 -5.39 -19.07 -4.21
N GLN A 74 -4.46 -19.45 -5.09
CA GLN A 74 -4.54 -20.73 -5.82
C GLN A 74 -4.49 -21.92 -4.86
N ALA A 75 -3.60 -21.86 -3.84
CA ALA A 75 -3.50 -22.89 -2.80
C ALA A 75 -4.77 -22.95 -1.93
N GLU A 76 -5.36 -21.81 -1.58
CA GLU A 76 -6.63 -21.78 -0.85
C GLU A 76 -7.75 -22.45 -1.64
N PHE A 77 -7.87 -22.21 -2.93
CA PHE A 77 -8.86 -22.89 -3.78
C PHE A 77 -8.61 -24.38 -3.94
N GLU A 78 -7.36 -24.84 -3.86
CA GLU A 78 -6.99 -26.22 -4.04
C GLU A 78 -7.06 -27.04 -2.76
N PHE A 79 -6.70 -26.47 -1.61
CA PHE A 79 -6.47 -27.22 -0.37
C PHE A 79 -7.37 -26.82 0.80
N ASN A 80 -8.08 -25.68 0.74
CA ASN A 80 -8.97 -25.27 1.82
C ASN A 80 -10.25 -26.13 1.83
N GLN A 81 -10.27 -27.15 2.67
CA GLN A 81 -11.37 -28.12 2.75
C GLN A 81 -12.71 -27.46 3.09
N ARG A 82 -12.69 -26.38 3.88
CA ARG A 82 -13.91 -25.63 4.23
C ARG A 82 -14.48 -24.94 3.00
N TYR A 83 -13.62 -24.28 2.21
CA TYR A 83 -14.05 -23.64 0.97
C TYR A 83 -14.53 -24.66 -0.06
N ILE A 84 -13.87 -25.80 -0.16
CA ILE A 84 -14.25 -26.90 -1.06
C ILE A 84 -15.61 -27.49 -0.64
N SER A 85 -15.85 -27.66 0.67
CA SER A 85 -17.12 -28.13 1.17
C SER A 85 -18.29 -27.21 0.83
N ASP A 86 -18.06 -25.88 0.92
CA ASP A 86 -19.12 -24.89 0.72
C ASP A 86 -19.34 -24.55 -0.78
N PHE A 87 -18.30 -24.58 -1.61
CA PHE A 87 -18.31 -24.09 -3.00
C PHE A 87 -17.85 -25.12 -4.05
N GLY A 88 -17.54 -26.34 -3.63
CA GLY A 88 -17.04 -27.42 -4.50
C GLY A 88 -15.58 -27.27 -4.90
N VAL A 89 -15.07 -28.30 -5.61
CA VAL A 89 -13.70 -28.33 -6.13
C VAL A 89 -13.51 -27.24 -7.17
N GLN A 90 -12.49 -26.41 -6.99
CA GLN A 90 -12.21 -25.26 -7.85
C GLN A 90 -11.18 -25.53 -8.94
N LYS A 91 -10.28 -26.49 -8.72
CA LYS A 91 -9.20 -26.84 -9.66
C LYS A 91 -9.75 -27.48 -10.92
N VAL A 92 -9.31 -27.00 -12.08
CA VAL A 92 -9.64 -27.57 -13.40
C VAL A 92 -8.36 -27.97 -14.12
N THR A 93 -8.28 -29.24 -14.52
CA THR A 93 -7.14 -29.74 -15.28
C THR A 93 -6.96 -28.97 -16.60
N GLY A 94 -5.72 -28.56 -16.90
CA GLY A 94 -5.38 -27.81 -18.12
C GLY A 94 -5.60 -26.28 -18.01
N SER A 95 -6.10 -25.79 -16.88
CA SER A 95 -6.24 -24.32 -16.64
C SER A 95 -5.80 -23.91 -15.24
N TRP A 96 -4.79 -24.61 -14.68
CA TRP A 96 -4.26 -24.40 -13.34
C TRP A 96 -2.75 -24.18 -13.37
N GLU A 97 -2.34 -23.13 -14.11
CA GLU A 97 -0.93 -22.78 -14.30
C GLU A 97 -0.47 -21.77 -13.25
N THR A 98 0.84 -21.75 -12.95
CA THR A 98 1.46 -20.71 -12.14
C THR A 98 1.26 -19.34 -12.79
N GLY A 99 0.78 -18.37 -12.03
CA GLY A 99 0.54 -17.02 -12.50
C GLY A 99 -0.69 -16.83 -13.40
N LYS A 100 -1.39 -17.91 -13.73
CA LYS A 100 -2.62 -17.85 -14.51
C LYS A 100 -3.46 -19.09 -14.31
N PHE A 101 -4.65 -18.96 -13.75
CA PHE A 101 -5.56 -20.08 -13.60
C PHE A 101 -7.03 -19.68 -13.71
N VAL A 102 -7.88 -20.65 -13.95
CA VAL A 102 -9.33 -20.49 -14.05
C VAL A 102 -10.00 -21.54 -13.17
N THR A 103 -10.93 -21.10 -12.35
CA THR A 103 -11.70 -21.98 -11.45
C THR A 103 -12.85 -22.69 -12.19
N ALA A 104 -13.37 -23.77 -11.59
CA ALA A 104 -14.44 -24.60 -12.17
C ALA A 104 -15.71 -23.81 -12.52
N ASP A 105 -16.02 -22.75 -11.76
CA ASP A 105 -17.12 -21.82 -12.04
C ASP A 105 -16.75 -20.71 -13.05
N GLY A 106 -15.58 -20.82 -13.71
CA GLY A 106 -15.15 -19.95 -14.80
C GLY A 106 -14.67 -18.58 -14.38
N ARG A 107 -14.11 -18.43 -13.17
CA ARG A 107 -13.45 -17.20 -12.71
C ARG A 107 -11.96 -17.28 -13.01
N ALA A 108 -11.39 -16.20 -13.55
CA ALA A 108 -10.01 -16.17 -13.98
C ALA A 108 -9.15 -15.31 -13.07
N PHE A 109 -7.88 -15.72 -12.89
CA PHE A 109 -6.90 -15.09 -12.01
C PHE A 109 -5.57 -14.98 -12.74
N PHE A 110 -5.03 -13.77 -12.86
CA PHE A 110 -3.81 -13.51 -13.63
C PHE A 110 -2.82 -12.69 -12.82
N ALA A 111 -1.55 -13.09 -12.84
CA ALA A 111 -0.44 -12.33 -12.26
C ALA A 111 0.24 -11.45 -13.33
N ARG A 112 0.72 -10.26 -12.92
CA ARG A 112 1.51 -9.35 -13.75
C ARG A 112 2.60 -8.67 -12.90
N GLY A 113 3.76 -8.46 -13.48
CA GLY A 113 4.79 -7.63 -12.89
C GLY A 113 4.61 -6.16 -13.24
N ARG A 114 5.17 -5.26 -12.41
CA ARG A 114 5.16 -3.82 -12.68
C ARG A 114 5.76 -3.50 -14.04
N GLY A 115 5.15 -2.57 -14.76
CA GLY A 115 5.60 -2.13 -16.08
C GLY A 115 5.34 -3.10 -17.23
N GLN A 116 4.86 -4.32 -16.98
CA GLN A 116 4.45 -5.22 -18.06
C GLN A 116 3.22 -4.64 -18.78
N SER A 117 3.14 -4.89 -20.11
CA SER A 117 1.99 -4.42 -20.86
C SER A 117 0.70 -5.10 -20.39
N PRO A 118 -0.27 -4.35 -19.86
CA PRO A 118 -1.54 -4.89 -19.44
C PRO A 118 -2.56 -4.94 -20.58
N ARG A 119 -2.18 -4.47 -21.77
CA ARG A 119 -3.10 -4.38 -22.93
C ARG A 119 -3.57 -5.77 -23.34
N GLY A 120 -4.87 -5.88 -23.65
CA GLY A 120 -5.46 -7.15 -24.09
C GLY A 120 -5.80 -8.12 -22.95
N LEU A 121 -5.65 -7.73 -21.68
CA LEU A 121 -6.10 -8.53 -20.55
C LEU A 121 -7.60 -8.76 -20.62
N ARG A 122 -7.98 -9.99 -20.88
CA ARG A 122 -9.38 -10.46 -20.89
C ARG A 122 -9.45 -11.96 -20.68
N TYR A 123 -10.57 -12.41 -20.16
CA TYR A 123 -10.94 -13.81 -20.16
C TYR A 123 -12.34 -13.98 -20.75
N LYS A 124 -12.45 -14.69 -21.89
CA LYS A 124 -13.68 -14.75 -22.69
C LYS A 124 -14.20 -13.33 -23.01
N LYS A 125 -15.42 -13.00 -22.58
CA LYS A 125 -16.03 -11.66 -22.75
C LYS A 125 -15.69 -10.69 -21.61
N TYR A 126 -15.04 -11.14 -20.53
CA TYR A 126 -14.81 -10.33 -19.35
C TYR A 126 -13.47 -9.61 -19.42
N ARG A 127 -13.48 -8.32 -19.08
CA ARG A 127 -12.30 -7.53 -18.71
C ARG A 127 -12.07 -7.66 -17.22
N PRO A 128 -10.90 -7.27 -16.70
CA PRO A 128 -10.68 -7.24 -15.26
C PRO A 128 -11.76 -6.44 -14.54
N ASP A 129 -12.32 -7.01 -13.48
CA ASP A 129 -13.28 -6.38 -12.58
C ASP A 129 -12.77 -6.30 -11.13
N TYR A 130 -11.56 -6.86 -10.90
CA TYR A 130 -10.79 -6.69 -9.67
C TYR A 130 -9.29 -6.64 -10.03
N ILE A 131 -8.69 -5.49 -9.83
CA ILE A 131 -7.25 -5.30 -9.96
C ILE A 131 -6.69 -4.96 -8.60
N VAL A 132 -5.70 -5.71 -8.13
CA VAL A 132 -4.95 -5.40 -6.93
C VAL A 132 -3.48 -5.24 -7.26
N ILE A 133 -2.89 -4.15 -6.77
CA ILE A 133 -1.48 -3.82 -6.90
C ILE A 133 -0.89 -3.91 -5.50
N ASP A 134 -0.03 -4.90 -5.26
CA ASP A 134 0.57 -5.13 -3.95
C ASP A 134 2.06 -4.81 -3.93
N ASP A 135 2.45 -4.01 -2.92
CA ASP A 135 3.82 -3.59 -2.61
C ASP A 135 4.65 -3.21 -3.86
N LEU A 136 4.11 -2.27 -4.68
CA LEU A 136 4.72 -1.85 -5.94
C LEU A 136 5.98 -1.00 -5.74
N ASP A 137 6.01 -0.22 -4.67
CA ASP A 137 7.11 0.67 -4.31
C ASP A 137 8.24 -0.10 -3.59
N ASP A 138 9.48 0.25 -3.89
CA ASP A 138 10.69 -0.18 -3.18
C ASP A 138 11.62 1.01 -2.95
N ASP A 139 12.62 0.85 -2.07
CA ASP A 139 13.56 1.93 -1.72
C ASP A 139 14.31 2.47 -2.95
N GLU A 140 14.67 1.62 -3.91
CA GLU A 140 15.33 2.04 -5.15
C GLU A 140 14.41 2.91 -6.03
N LEU A 141 13.14 2.51 -6.15
CA LEU A 141 12.15 3.23 -6.95
C LEU A 141 11.88 4.63 -6.39
N VAL A 142 11.61 4.74 -5.09
CA VAL A 142 11.21 6.02 -4.47
C VAL A 142 12.31 7.06 -4.48
N ASN A 143 13.57 6.64 -4.61
CA ASN A 143 14.73 7.51 -4.77
C ASN A 143 14.91 8.04 -6.21
N ASN A 144 14.08 7.60 -7.17
CA ASN A 144 14.13 8.05 -8.56
C ASN A 144 12.79 8.66 -9.00
N PRO A 145 12.63 9.99 -8.93
CA PRO A 145 11.38 10.67 -9.26
C PRO A 145 10.85 10.38 -10.66
N ASP A 146 11.74 10.24 -11.66
CA ASP A 146 11.35 9.98 -13.04
C ASP A 146 10.78 8.56 -13.21
N ARG A 147 11.35 7.57 -12.49
CA ARG A 147 10.80 6.20 -12.47
C ARG A 147 9.45 6.17 -11.76
N VAL A 148 9.31 6.87 -10.64
CA VAL A 148 8.02 7.02 -9.93
C VAL A 148 6.97 7.64 -10.83
N ALA A 149 7.29 8.74 -11.53
CA ALA A 149 6.36 9.42 -12.43
C ALA A 149 5.91 8.49 -13.59
N ARG A 150 6.85 7.80 -14.24
CA ARG A 150 6.54 6.83 -15.32
C ARG A 150 5.66 5.68 -14.83
N LEU A 151 5.96 5.14 -13.66
CA LEU A 151 5.19 4.03 -13.11
C LEU A 151 3.80 4.48 -12.64
N THR A 152 3.70 5.68 -12.05
CA THR A 152 2.41 6.29 -11.71
C THR A 152 1.53 6.47 -12.96
N LYS A 153 2.12 6.96 -14.06
CA LYS A 153 1.43 7.07 -15.34
C LYS A 153 0.98 5.69 -15.86
N TRP A 154 1.84 4.69 -15.79
CA TRP A 154 1.49 3.32 -16.20
C TRP A 154 0.32 2.76 -15.37
N VAL A 155 0.29 2.97 -14.05
CA VAL A 155 -0.82 2.55 -13.18
C VAL A 155 -2.12 3.24 -13.58
N LYS A 156 -2.10 4.57 -13.77
CA LYS A 156 -3.30 5.38 -14.03
C LYS A 156 -3.84 5.25 -15.46
N GLU A 157 -2.99 5.04 -16.44
CA GLU A 157 -3.40 5.02 -17.85
C GLU A 157 -3.46 3.58 -18.38
N ALA A 158 -2.35 2.84 -18.28
CA ALA A 158 -2.27 1.55 -18.93
C ALA A 158 -3.00 0.47 -18.15
N LEU A 159 -2.76 0.38 -16.82
CA LEU A 159 -3.36 -0.67 -16.00
C LEU A 159 -4.85 -0.38 -15.73
N PHE A 160 -5.18 0.83 -15.27
CA PHE A 160 -6.57 1.24 -15.05
C PHE A 160 -7.41 1.17 -16.35
N GLY A 161 -6.81 1.49 -17.49
CA GLY A 161 -7.46 1.39 -18.81
C GLY A 161 -7.78 -0.05 -19.24
N THR A 162 -7.36 -1.08 -18.51
CA THR A 162 -7.77 -2.48 -18.79
C THR A 162 -9.17 -2.81 -18.27
N LEU A 163 -9.66 -2.05 -17.30
CA LEU A 163 -11.04 -2.15 -16.83
C LEU A 163 -12.03 -1.83 -17.97
N ASP A 164 -13.25 -2.29 -17.84
CA ASP A 164 -14.31 -2.02 -18.80
C ASP A 164 -14.89 -0.62 -18.60
N GLY A 165 -14.30 0.38 -19.24
CA GLY A 165 -14.71 1.78 -19.08
C GLY A 165 -14.55 2.30 -17.65
N GLY A 166 -13.50 1.83 -16.93
CA GLY A 166 -13.26 2.17 -15.54
C GLY A 166 -14.16 1.42 -14.55
N ARG A 167 -15.01 0.52 -15.02
CA ARG A 167 -15.89 -0.29 -14.17
C ARG A 167 -15.12 -1.49 -13.62
N GLY A 168 -14.80 -1.46 -12.34
CA GLY A 168 -14.09 -2.50 -11.63
C GLY A 168 -13.53 -1.96 -10.33
N ARG A 169 -13.09 -2.87 -9.47
CA ARG A 169 -12.38 -2.54 -8.23
C ARG A 169 -10.91 -2.42 -8.54
N PHE A 170 -10.36 -1.23 -8.34
CA PHE A 170 -8.96 -0.93 -8.59
C PHE A 170 -8.29 -0.61 -7.26
N CYS A 171 -7.58 -1.59 -6.72
CA CYS A 171 -6.99 -1.53 -5.39
C CYS A 171 -5.48 -1.36 -5.47
N MET A 172 -4.92 -0.46 -4.66
CA MET A 172 -3.48 -0.39 -4.44
C MET A 172 -3.19 -0.52 -2.95
N VAL A 173 -2.35 -1.47 -2.60
CA VAL A 173 -2.04 -1.79 -1.21
C VAL A 173 -0.55 -1.75 -0.99
N GLY A 174 -0.12 -1.28 0.17
CA GLY A 174 1.30 -1.18 0.47
C GLY A 174 1.59 -0.35 1.71
N ASN A 175 2.87 -0.24 2.03
CA ASN A 175 3.40 0.69 3.00
C ASN A 175 3.85 1.97 2.29
N LEU A 176 3.76 3.09 2.97
CA LEU A 176 4.28 4.35 2.45
C LEU A 176 5.78 4.42 2.74
N ILE A 177 6.58 4.00 1.77
CA ILE A 177 8.06 3.96 1.88
C ILE A 177 8.65 5.36 1.80
N GLY A 178 8.08 6.22 0.94
CA GLY A 178 8.53 7.60 0.73
C GLY A 178 7.38 8.54 0.42
N LYS A 179 7.59 9.84 0.67
CA LYS A 179 6.59 10.88 0.38
C LYS A 179 6.26 10.98 -1.11
N ASN A 180 7.26 10.72 -1.97
CA ASN A 180 7.09 10.64 -3.41
C ASN A 180 7.18 9.18 -3.84
N SER A 181 6.09 8.45 -3.72
CA SER A 181 5.96 7.06 -4.13
C SER A 181 4.76 6.91 -5.06
N VAL A 182 4.66 5.76 -5.75
CA VAL A 182 3.50 5.48 -6.62
C VAL A 182 2.22 5.39 -5.80
N LEU A 183 2.29 4.77 -4.61
CA LEU A 183 1.17 4.69 -3.68
C LEU A 183 0.73 6.10 -3.21
N ALA A 184 1.69 6.97 -2.85
CA ALA A 184 1.38 8.35 -2.45
C ALA A 184 0.67 9.12 -3.58
N ASN A 185 1.18 9.02 -4.81
CA ASN A 185 0.60 9.67 -5.98
C ASN A 185 -0.77 9.09 -6.36
N PHE A 186 -0.99 7.79 -6.12
CA PHE A 186 -2.29 7.17 -6.29
C PHE A 186 -3.30 7.68 -5.26
N MET A 187 -2.92 7.70 -3.98
CA MET A 187 -3.78 8.22 -2.90
C MET A 187 -4.18 9.68 -3.06
N ALA A 188 -3.31 10.49 -3.68
CA ALA A 188 -3.58 11.91 -3.95
C ALA A 188 -4.50 12.15 -5.16
N SER A 189 -4.93 11.08 -5.87
CA SER A 189 -5.81 11.22 -7.03
C SER A 189 -7.27 11.39 -6.60
N ASP A 190 -8.01 12.19 -7.36
CA ASP A 190 -9.44 12.39 -7.13
C ASP A 190 -10.21 11.07 -7.22
N GLY A 191 -11.20 10.90 -6.36
CA GLY A 191 -12.07 9.71 -6.33
C GLY A 191 -11.47 8.48 -5.67
N VAL A 192 -10.21 8.52 -5.21
CA VAL A 192 -9.59 7.40 -4.48
C VAL A 192 -10.03 7.38 -3.02
N VAL A 193 -10.62 6.28 -2.61
CA VAL A 193 -10.95 6.03 -1.20
C VAL A 193 -9.70 5.52 -0.49
N VAL A 194 -9.23 6.27 0.49
CA VAL A 194 -8.01 5.94 1.24
C VAL A 194 -8.36 5.33 2.60
N SER A 195 -7.85 4.13 2.85
CA SER A 195 -7.87 3.47 4.16
C SER A 195 -6.48 3.50 4.77
N LYS A 196 -6.26 4.40 5.71
CA LYS A 196 -5.00 4.50 6.46
C LYS A 196 -5.15 3.91 7.85
N VAL A 197 -4.31 2.91 8.18
CA VAL A 197 -4.32 2.23 9.47
C VAL A 197 -2.89 2.12 10.01
N ASN A 198 -2.63 2.80 11.11
CA ASN A 198 -1.36 2.72 11.84
C ASN A 198 -1.38 1.53 12.81
N ALA A 199 -0.24 1.05 13.25
CA ALA A 199 -0.17 -0.01 14.27
C ALA A 199 -0.76 0.44 15.61
N ILE A 200 -0.59 1.71 15.96
CA ILE A 200 -1.17 2.35 17.14
C ILE A 200 -2.15 3.43 16.66
N ASP A 201 -3.36 3.40 17.20
CA ASP A 201 -4.39 4.37 16.89
C ASP A 201 -4.14 5.73 17.60
N LYS A 202 -5.02 6.71 17.33
CA LYS A 202 -4.94 8.05 17.94
C LYS A 202 -5.14 8.06 19.48
N ASN A 203 -5.66 6.99 20.05
CA ASN A 203 -5.89 6.82 21.49
C ASN A 203 -4.75 6.02 22.15
N GLY A 204 -3.67 5.70 21.44
CA GLY A 204 -2.54 4.93 21.94
C GLY A 204 -2.79 3.43 22.04
N LYS A 205 -3.87 2.90 21.43
CA LYS A 205 -4.22 1.48 21.46
C LYS A 205 -3.79 0.78 20.17
N PRO A 206 -3.50 -0.55 20.22
CA PRO A 206 -3.28 -1.33 19.01
C PRO A 206 -4.50 -1.29 18.08
N SER A 207 -4.29 -0.97 16.80
CA SER A 207 -5.38 -0.97 15.82
C SER A 207 -5.94 -2.38 15.54
N TRP A 208 -5.14 -3.42 15.84
CA TRP A 208 -5.55 -4.82 15.78
C TRP A 208 -5.25 -5.52 17.11
N ALA A 209 -6.06 -5.21 18.13
CA ALA A 209 -5.86 -5.72 19.49
C ALA A 209 -6.01 -7.24 19.63
N ALA A 210 -6.75 -7.91 18.72
CA ALA A 210 -6.83 -9.38 18.71
C ALA A 210 -5.49 -10.05 18.32
N LYS A 211 -4.61 -9.33 17.62
CA LYS A 211 -3.31 -9.84 17.16
C LYS A 211 -2.14 -9.31 17.96
N TRP A 212 -2.15 -8.04 18.34
CA TRP A 212 -1.02 -7.34 18.93
C TRP A 212 -1.39 -6.70 20.27
N THR A 213 -0.55 -6.88 21.29
CA THR A 213 -0.59 -6.06 22.49
C THR A 213 0.21 -4.77 22.27
N ILE A 214 -0.02 -3.76 23.13
CA ILE A 214 0.75 -2.52 23.05
C ILE A 214 2.22 -2.74 23.42
N GLU A 215 2.49 -3.67 24.35
CA GLU A 215 3.83 -4.05 24.78
C GLU A 215 4.63 -4.67 23.65
N GLU A 216 4.03 -5.57 22.85
CA GLU A 216 4.65 -6.17 21.67
C GLU A 216 4.99 -5.09 20.63
N ILE A 217 4.06 -4.18 20.32
CA ILE A 217 4.31 -3.09 19.37
C ILE A 217 5.43 -2.15 19.87
N ARG A 218 5.47 -1.85 21.17
CA ARG A 218 6.54 -1.02 21.76
C ARG A 218 7.89 -1.77 21.82
N ALA A 219 7.89 -3.09 21.95
CA ALA A 219 9.10 -3.89 21.83
C ALA A 219 9.65 -3.85 20.39
N GLU A 220 8.78 -3.95 19.36
CA GLU A 220 9.19 -3.77 17.97
C GLU A 220 9.75 -2.36 17.72
N GLU A 221 9.13 -1.30 18.27
CA GLU A 221 9.64 0.08 18.17
C GLU A 221 11.06 0.22 18.70
N ARG A 222 11.31 -0.34 19.89
CA ARG A 222 12.68 -0.34 20.50
C ARG A 222 13.70 -1.07 19.64
N PHE A 223 13.30 -2.20 19.03
CA PHE A 223 14.19 -3.00 18.18
C PHE A 223 14.44 -2.34 16.82
N MET A 224 13.39 -1.82 16.15
CA MET A 224 13.51 -1.22 14.83
C MET A 224 14.12 0.19 14.85
N GLY A 225 14.01 0.89 15.97
CA GLY A 225 14.32 2.30 16.11
C GLY A 225 13.19 3.20 15.56
N TYR A 226 13.19 4.45 16.01
CA TYR A 226 12.09 5.40 15.77
C TYR A 226 11.77 5.63 14.29
N ILE A 227 12.80 5.87 13.46
CA ILE A 227 12.60 6.20 12.04
C ILE A 227 11.94 5.05 11.28
N SER A 228 12.47 3.82 11.46
CA SER A 228 11.93 2.63 10.81
C SER A 228 10.52 2.32 11.31
N PHE A 229 10.28 2.48 12.61
CA PHE A 229 8.95 2.28 13.20
C PHE A 229 7.92 3.28 12.63
N GLN A 230 8.28 4.55 12.51
CA GLN A 230 7.41 5.57 11.91
C GLN A 230 7.05 5.21 10.47
N ARG A 231 8.01 4.75 9.66
CA ARG A 231 7.78 4.35 8.28
C ARG A 231 6.90 3.10 8.18
N GLU A 232 7.28 2.02 8.85
CA GLU A 232 6.67 0.71 8.66
C GLU A 232 5.36 0.52 9.46
N LYS A 233 5.28 1.11 10.65
CA LYS A 233 4.18 0.89 11.58
C LYS A 233 3.22 2.08 11.72
N MET A 234 3.71 3.29 11.49
CA MET A 234 2.90 4.50 11.68
C MET A 234 2.56 5.20 10.35
N ASN A 235 2.89 4.59 9.21
CA ASN A 235 2.64 5.16 7.88
C ASN A 235 3.11 6.61 7.75
N ASN A 236 4.24 6.94 8.39
CA ASN A 236 4.83 8.27 8.44
C ASN A 236 6.31 8.19 8.03
N PRO A 237 6.62 8.16 6.72
CA PRO A 237 8.01 8.12 6.26
C PRO A 237 8.72 9.41 6.63
N ILE A 238 9.73 9.27 7.48
CA ILE A 238 10.62 10.35 7.87
C ILE A 238 11.84 10.28 6.95
N THR A 239 12.16 11.38 6.29
CA THR A 239 13.37 11.47 5.47
C THR A 239 14.58 11.44 6.38
N GLU A 240 15.58 10.60 6.07
CA GLU A 240 16.86 10.62 6.77
C GLU A 240 17.46 12.02 6.68
N GLY A 241 17.89 12.57 7.83
CA GLY A 241 18.32 13.96 7.95
C GLY A 241 17.31 14.88 8.64
N SER A 242 16.04 14.52 8.76
CA SER A 242 15.08 15.24 9.59
C SER A 242 15.08 14.73 11.04
N ILE A 243 16.21 14.91 11.72
CA ILE A 243 16.40 14.49 13.12
C ILE A 243 15.49 15.28 14.08
N PHE A 244 15.05 16.46 13.66
CA PHE A 244 14.22 17.32 14.48
C PHE A 244 12.73 16.99 14.36
N ARG A 245 12.10 16.72 15.50
CA ARG A 245 10.66 16.50 15.59
C ARG A 245 9.97 17.86 15.74
N ASN A 246 8.82 18.03 15.06
CA ASN A 246 8.04 19.27 15.15
C ASN A 246 7.57 19.58 16.59
N ASP A 247 7.34 18.53 17.41
CA ASP A 247 6.96 18.69 18.83
C ASP A 247 8.11 19.15 19.73
N TRP A 248 9.33 19.14 19.24
CA TRP A 248 10.48 19.75 19.94
C TRP A 248 10.63 21.24 19.65
N ILE A 249 10.00 21.74 18.57
CA ILE A 249 10.08 23.14 18.19
C ILE A 249 9.14 23.95 19.08
N ARG A 250 9.68 24.82 19.88
CA ARG A 250 8.92 25.77 20.67
C ARG A 250 8.93 27.12 19.98
N TRP A 251 7.77 27.56 19.55
CA TRP A 251 7.61 28.89 18.95
C TRP A 251 7.44 29.92 20.03
N CYS A 252 8.24 30.98 19.98
CA CYS A 252 8.11 32.14 20.85
C CYS A 252 8.11 33.43 20.01
N ARG A 253 7.60 34.51 20.57
CA ARG A 253 7.78 35.82 19.93
C ARG A 253 9.24 36.29 20.15
N PRO A 254 9.97 36.65 19.07
CA PRO A 254 11.34 37.11 19.21
C PRO A 254 11.33 38.42 20.01
N LEU A 255 12.34 38.60 20.85
CA LEU A 255 12.59 39.84 21.52
C LEU A 255 13.08 40.89 20.50
N ARG A 256 13.02 42.20 20.88
CA ARG A 256 13.69 43.23 20.09
C ARG A 256 15.20 42.94 20.07
N LEU A 257 15.85 43.13 18.92
CA LEU A 257 17.28 42.80 18.75
C LEU A 257 18.20 43.38 19.82
N ALA A 258 17.89 44.60 20.31
CA ALA A 258 18.65 45.26 21.38
C ALA A 258 18.55 44.59 22.77
N LYS A 259 17.70 43.56 22.92
CA LYS A 259 17.55 42.81 24.18
C LYS A 259 18.34 41.49 24.22
N TYR A 260 19.07 41.19 23.17
CA TYR A 260 19.96 40.01 23.14
C TYR A 260 21.38 40.46 23.50
N ASP A 261 22.07 39.70 24.32
CA ASP A 261 23.45 39.96 24.73
C ASP A 261 24.41 39.92 23.54
N TYR A 262 24.12 38.99 22.61
CA TYR A 262 24.81 38.90 21.31
C TYR A 262 23.93 38.21 20.26
N LEU A 263 24.24 38.51 19.00
CA LEU A 263 23.58 37.95 17.83
C LEU A 263 24.63 37.25 16.94
N VAL A 264 24.34 36.04 16.50
CA VAL A 264 25.18 35.29 15.55
C VAL A 264 24.36 35.02 14.28
N CYS A 265 24.87 35.49 13.14
CA CYS A 265 24.32 35.17 11.85
C CYS A 265 25.13 34.03 11.22
N TYR A 266 24.46 32.92 10.92
CA TYR A 266 25.06 31.81 10.22
C TYR A 266 24.44 31.70 8.82
N CYS A 267 25.28 31.59 7.80
CA CYS A 267 24.87 31.39 6.41
C CYS A 267 25.38 30.06 5.93
N ASP A 268 24.49 29.22 5.44
CA ASP A 268 24.81 27.95 4.76
C ASP A 268 24.56 28.13 3.25
N PRO A 269 25.63 28.46 2.47
CA PRO A 269 25.47 28.73 1.05
C PRO A 269 25.49 27.43 0.23
N SER A 270 24.36 27.09 -0.40
CA SER A 270 24.36 26.09 -1.46
C SER A 270 24.76 26.73 -2.79
N PHE A 271 25.81 26.20 -3.45
CA PHE A 271 26.35 26.76 -4.70
C PHE A 271 25.63 26.28 -5.98
N LYS A 272 24.77 25.28 -5.90
CA LYS A 272 24.04 24.75 -7.07
C LYS A 272 22.53 24.75 -6.80
N SER A 273 21.77 25.36 -7.70
CA SER A 273 20.29 25.39 -7.65
C SER A 273 19.70 24.20 -8.43
N THR A 274 19.96 22.97 -7.98
CA THR A 274 19.31 21.79 -8.54
C THR A 274 18.40 21.13 -7.50
N THR A 275 17.39 20.41 -7.95
CA THR A 275 16.42 19.70 -7.07
C THR A 275 17.06 18.63 -6.16
N ARG A 276 18.38 18.40 -6.31
CA ARG A 276 19.16 17.43 -5.53
C ARG A 276 20.07 18.06 -4.47
N ASN A 277 20.12 19.38 -4.39
CA ASN A 277 21.00 20.08 -3.46
C ASN A 277 20.23 20.67 -2.29
N ASP A 278 20.93 20.83 -1.15
CA ASP A 278 20.39 21.46 0.03
C ASP A 278 19.97 22.93 -0.23
N TYR A 279 18.97 23.36 0.52
CA TYR A 279 18.51 24.76 0.47
C TYR A 279 19.56 25.70 1.06
N LYS A 280 19.64 26.91 0.48
CA LYS A 280 20.38 28.01 1.11
C LYS A 280 19.66 28.40 2.39
N ALA A 281 20.37 28.46 3.49
CA ALA A 281 19.81 28.83 4.77
C ALA A 281 20.60 29.98 5.42
N ILE A 282 19.87 30.98 5.88
CA ILE A 282 20.41 32.05 6.75
C ILE A 282 19.69 31.95 8.09
N LYS A 283 20.43 31.80 9.16
CA LYS A 283 19.89 31.70 10.52
C LYS A 283 20.49 32.77 11.41
N LEU A 284 19.64 33.47 12.16
CA LEU A 284 20.04 34.42 13.17
C LEU A 284 19.76 33.80 14.55
N TRP A 285 20.78 33.76 15.37
CA TRP A 285 20.72 33.29 16.75
C TRP A 285 20.95 34.46 17.69
N GLY A 286 20.12 34.56 18.72
CA GLY A 286 20.27 35.55 19.79
C GLY A 286 20.30 34.87 21.14
N LYS A 287 21.19 35.32 22.04
CA LYS A 287 21.25 34.91 23.43
C LYS A 287 21.02 36.09 24.34
#